data_92720d4dbac1a7eb2842b92b79eb9196
#
_entry.id   92720d4dbac1a7eb2842b92b79eb9196
#
_cell.length_a   1.000
_cell.length_b   1.000
_cell.length_c   1.000
_cell.angle_alpha   90.00
_cell.angle_beta   90.00
_cell.angle_gamma   90.00
#
_symmetry.space_group_name_H-M   'P 1'
#
loop_
_entity.id
_entity.type
_entity.pdbx_description
1 polymer ?
#
loop_
_entity_poly.entity_id
_entity_poly.type
_entity_poly.pdbx_seq_one_letter_code
_entity_poly.pdbx_strand_id
1 'polypeptide(L)'
;MSKNVKNTQVRNDAWQTESAAVVYENPWITVSHHQVITPGGTEGIYGVVSFKNHAVGILPIDEKGSTWLVRQSRYPHDAYTWEIPEGGAPKGESLLNAAIRELQEETGLEAKHWQTWLELQTSNSVTDECATIYLAEGLSQGDSALESSEDITVKYLPIKEAVAMVNRGEIVDAMSVAALLKVACSKEFRQFFE
;
A
#
# COMPACT_ATOMS: atom_id res chain seq x y z
N MET A 1 25.79 23.51 -13.13
CA MET A 1 25.29 22.98 -14.42
C MET A 1 24.08 22.09 -14.12
N SER A 2 22.90 22.64 -14.29
CA SER A 2 21.61 21.95 -14.07
C SER A 2 21.39 20.95 -15.20
N LYS A 3 21.34 19.64 -14.88
CA LYS A 3 20.96 18.62 -15.84
C LYS A 3 19.43 18.67 -15.98
N ASN A 4 18.97 19.17 -17.13
CA ASN A 4 17.58 19.02 -17.56
C ASN A 4 17.18 17.53 -17.54
N VAL A 5 16.35 17.15 -16.59
CA VAL A 5 15.60 15.90 -16.65
C VAL A 5 14.61 16.09 -17.79
N LYS A 6 14.84 15.42 -18.91
CA LYS A 6 13.91 15.39 -20.04
C LYS A 6 12.61 14.78 -19.53
N ASN A 7 11.56 15.60 -19.57
CA ASN A 7 10.18 15.16 -19.39
C ASN A 7 9.92 14.04 -20.42
N THR A 8 9.87 12.81 -19.96
CA THR A 8 9.50 11.66 -20.80
C THR A 8 8.02 11.84 -21.09
N GLN A 9 7.68 12.31 -22.29
CA GLN A 9 6.29 12.32 -22.77
C GLN A 9 5.74 10.90 -22.61
N VAL A 10 4.68 10.78 -21.82
CA VAL A 10 3.90 9.55 -21.71
C VAL A 10 3.35 9.24 -23.10
N ARG A 11 3.84 8.19 -23.74
CA ARG A 11 3.24 7.66 -24.97
C ARG A 11 1.94 6.95 -24.58
N ASN A 12 0.82 7.62 -24.75
CA ASN A 12 -0.51 7.02 -24.53
C ASN A 12 -0.91 6.01 -25.61
N ASP A 13 -0.05 5.79 -26.60
CA ASP A 13 -0.30 4.97 -27.80
C ASP A 13 0.57 3.70 -27.87
N ALA A 14 1.28 3.35 -26.80
CA ALA A 14 2.18 2.19 -26.82
C ALA A 14 1.43 0.85 -26.97
N TRP A 15 0.24 0.73 -26.36
CA TRP A 15 -0.67 -0.40 -26.48
C TRP A 15 -2.00 0.07 -27.05
N GLN A 16 -2.58 -0.68 -27.97
CA GLN A 16 -3.91 -0.41 -28.50
C GLN A 16 -4.85 -1.54 -28.10
N THR A 17 -5.94 -1.24 -27.43
CA THR A 17 -6.96 -2.22 -27.08
C THR A 17 -7.97 -2.30 -28.21
N GLU A 18 -8.10 -3.47 -28.85
CA GLU A 18 -9.08 -3.74 -29.89
C GLU A 18 -10.42 -4.18 -29.31
N SER A 19 -10.37 -5.02 -28.27
CA SER A 19 -11.56 -5.44 -27.53
C SER A 19 -11.20 -5.85 -26.12
N ALA A 20 -12.18 -5.78 -25.20
CA ALA A 20 -12.07 -6.22 -23.82
C ALA A 20 -13.35 -6.92 -23.39
N ALA A 21 -13.22 -8.04 -22.66
CA ALA A 21 -14.34 -8.77 -22.10
C ALA A 21 -14.05 -9.12 -20.63
N VAL A 22 -15.02 -8.91 -19.76
CA VAL A 22 -14.95 -9.37 -18.37
C VAL A 22 -15.12 -10.89 -18.35
N VAL A 23 -14.16 -11.58 -17.74
CA VAL A 23 -14.15 -13.06 -17.64
C VAL A 23 -14.39 -13.55 -16.20
N TYR A 24 -14.20 -12.69 -15.20
CA TYR A 24 -14.52 -12.94 -13.80
C TYR A 24 -14.78 -11.64 -13.05
N GLU A 25 -15.74 -11.66 -12.13
CA GLU A 25 -16.05 -10.52 -11.29
C GLU A 25 -16.55 -10.96 -9.92
N ASN A 26 -16.14 -10.24 -8.87
CA ASN A 26 -16.62 -10.37 -7.51
C ASN A 26 -16.69 -8.98 -6.82
N PRO A 27 -17.06 -8.87 -5.51
CA PRO A 27 -17.11 -7.56 -4.84
C PRO A 27 -15.79 -6.80 -4.80
N TRP A 28 -14.63 -7.45 -4.93
CA TRP A 28 -13.30 -6.85 -4.76
C TRP A 28 -12.57 -6.60 -6.07
N ILE A 29 -12.71 -7.49 -7.05
CA ILE A 29 -11.96 -7.43 -8.31
C ILE A 29 -12.85 -7.69 -9.53
N THR A 30 -12.36 -7.20 -10.67
CA THR A 30 -12.83 -7.58 -12.00
C THR A 30 -11.63 -8.07 -12.79
N VAL A 31 -11.75 -9.24 -13.45
CA VAL A 31 -10.72 -9.75 -14.36
C VAL A 31 -11.22 -9.62 -15.79
N SER A 32 -10.44 -8.95 -16.64
CA SER A 32 -10.77 -8.76 -18.04
C SER A 32 -9.70 -9.37 -18.96
N HIS A 33 -10.14 -9.90 -20.10
CA HIS A 33 -9.32 -10.36 -21.19
C HIS A 33 -9.39 -9.36 -22.34
N HIS A 34 -8.23 -8.86 -22.77
CA HIS A 34 -8.12 -7.86 -23.83
C HIS A 34 -7.44 -8.47 -25.06
N GLN A 35 -7.95 -8.15 -26.24
CA GLN A 35 -7.22 -8.26 -27.50
C GLN A 35 -6.51 -6.94 -27.72
N VAL A 36 -5.23 -6.97 -28.00
CA VAL A 36 -4.40 -5.78 -28.07
C VAL A 36 -3.45 -5.80 -29.26
N ILE A 37 -3.05 -4.60 -29.71
CA ILE A 37 -1.85 -4.45 -30.53
C ILE A 37 -0.71 -4.04 -29.61
N THR A 38 0.37 -4.80 -29.62
CA THR A 38 1.56 -4.54 -28.81
C THR A 38 2.29 -3.27 -29.28
N PRO A 39 3.18 -2.68 -28.48
CA PRO A 39 4.02 -1.57 -28.93
C PRO A 39 4.90 -1.88 -30.15
N GLY A 40 5.14 -3.15 -30.44
CA GLY A 40 5.84 -3.62 -31.64
C GLY A 40 4.96 -3.76 -32.88
N GLY A 41 3.65 -3.48 -32.78
CA GLY A 41 2.68 -3.54 -33.89
C GLY A 41 2.15 -4.95 -34.19
N THR A 42 2.31 -5.90 -33.27
CA THR A 42 1.79 -7.28 -33.44
C THR A 42 0.54 -7.49 -32.58
N GLU A 43 -0.37 -8.36 -33.05
CA GLU A 43 -1.50 -8.82 -32.26
C GLU A 43 -1.03 -9.55 -30.99
N GLY A 44 -1.77 -9.39 -29.91
CA GLY A 44 -1.49 -10.01 -28.61
C GLY A 44 -2.71 -10.02 -27.70
N ILE A 45 -2.55 -10.59 -26.53
CA ILE A 45 -3.56 -10.62 -25.48
C ILE A 45 -3.01 -10.00 -24.21
N TYR A 46 -3.90 -9.43 -23.38
CA TYR A 46 -3.56 -8.92 -22.05
C TYR A 46 -4.66 -9.31 -21.06
N GLY A 47 -4.25 -9.91 -19.92
CA GLY A 47 -5.15 -10.13 -18.79
C GLY A 47 -4.97 -9.00 -17.79
N VAL A 48 -6.06 -8.35 -17.41
CA VAL A 48 -6.04 -7.24 -16.43
C VAL A 48 -6.90 -7.60 -15.23
N VAL A 49 -6.34 -7.45 -14.03
CA VAL A 49 -7.08 -7.52 -12.77
C VAL A 49 -7.29 -6.09 -12.27
N SER A 50 -8.54 -5.64 -12.26
CA SER A 50 -8.91 -4.31 -11.76
C SER A 50 -9.47 -4.41 -10.34
N PHE A 51 -8.90 -3.64 -9.44
CA PHE A 51 -9.34 -3.55 -8.05
C PHE A 51 -10.46 -2.51 -7.91
N LYS A 52 -11.49 -2.86 -7.11
CA LYS A 52 -12.65 -1.97 -6.90
C LYS A 52 -12.39 -0.91 -5.84
N ASN A 53 -11.46 -1.16 -4.93
CA ASN A 53 -11.01 -0.25 -3.89
C ASN A 53 -9.58 0.22 -4.18
N HIS A 54 -9.25 1.42 -3.73
CA HIS A 54 -7.87 1.91 -3.69
C HIS A 54 -7.22 1.43 -2.38
N ALA A 55 -6.02 0.89 -2.43
CA ALA A 55 -5.33 0.46 -1.21
C ALA A 55 -4.80 1.67 -0.43
N VAL A 56 -4.97 1.65 0.89
CA VAL A 56 -4.38 2.63 1.81
C VAL A 56 -3.53 1.91 2.84
N GLY A 57 -2.35 2.46 3.13
CA GLY A 57 -1.49 2.00 4.21
C GLY A 57 -1.19 3.14 5.17
N ILE A 58 -0.92 2.83 6.41
CA ILE A 58 -0.62 3.81 7.44
C ILE A 58 0.71 3.45 8.11
N LEU A 59 1.62 4.42 8.19
CA LEU A 59 2.84 4.32 8.96
C LEU A 59 2.71 5.22 10.19
N PRO A 60 2.21 4.70 11.32
CA PRO A 60 2.14 5.46 12.55
C PRO A 60 3.52 5.54 13.18
N ILE A 61 4.00 6.75 13.51
CA ILE A 61 5.27 6.97 14.21
C ILE A 61 5.04 7.90 15.39
N ASP A 62 5.46 7.47 16.57
CA ASP A 62 5.41 8.30 17.78
C ASP A 62 6.68 9.16 17.97
N GLU A 63 6.63 10.04 18.95
CA GLU A 63 7.73 10.96 19.28
C GLU A 63 9.01 10.23 19.73
N LYS A 64 8.91 8.95 20.14
CA LYS A 64 10.04 8.11 20.54
C LYS A 64 10.67 7.36 19.35
N GLY A 65 10.10 7.49 18.15
CA GLY A 65 10.52 6.77 16.97
C GLY A 65 10.09 5.31 16.98
N SER A 66 8.96 5.00 17.59
CA SER A 66 8.35 3.68 17.54
C SER A 66 7.14 3.66 16.61
N THR A 67 6.80 2.49 16.11
CA THR A 67 5.70 2.24 15.19
C THR A 67 4.83 1.08 15.68
N TRP A 68 3.68 0.90 15.07
CA TRP A 68 2.78 -0.22 15.25
C TRP A 68 2.72 -1.03 13.97
N LEU A 69 2.88 -2.33 14.11
CA LEU A 69 2.65 -3.29 13.04
C LEU A 69 1.45 -4.16 13.41
N VAL A 70 0.76 -4.63 12.41
CA VAL A 70 -0.31 -5.62 12.52
C VAL A 70 0.16 -6.95 11.94
N ARG A 71 -0.37 -8.04 12.45
CA ARG A 71 -0.14 -9.38 11.91
C ARG A 71 -1.47 -10.03 11.61
N GLN A 72 -1.64 -10.46 10.38
CA GLN A 72 -2.85 -11.12 9.93
C GLN A 72 -2.56 -12.27 8.97
N SER A 73 -3.56 -13.13 8.75
CA SER A 73 -3.46 -14.22 7.78
C SER A 73 -3.73 -13.71 6.37
N ARG A 74 -2.82 -13.99 5.45
CA ARG A 74 -2.98 -13.70 4.03
C ARG A 74 -3.32 -14.99 3.26
N TYR A 75 -4.62 -15.19 3.00
CA TYR A 75 -5.16 -16.39 2.36
C TYR A 75 -4.40 -16.84 1.10
N PRO A 76 -4.00 -15.93 0.14
CA PRO A 76 -3.31 -16.36 -1.07
C PRO A 76 -1.92 -16.93 -0.82
N HIS A 77 -1.31 -16.64 0.33
CA HIS A 77 0.04 -17.08 0.71
C HIS A 77 0.03 -18.19 1.77
N ASP A 78 -1.13 -18.51 2.34
CA ASP A 78 -1.29 -19.46 3.46
C ASP A 78 -0.29 -19.16 4.61
N ALA A 79 -0.16 -17.86 4.93
CA ALA A 79 0.84 -17.38 5.87
C ALA A 79 0.33 -16.19 6.69
N TYR A 80 0.88 -16.07 7.90
CA TYR A 80 0.77 -14.86 8.71
C TYR A 80 1.95 -13.92 8.41
N THR A 81 1.64 -12.67 8.10
CA THR A 81 2.65 -11.63 7.79
C THR A 81 2.55 -10.46 8.75
N TRP A 82 3.71 -9.83 9.04
CA TRP A 82 3.75 -8.54 9.72
C TRP A 82 3.69 -7.42 8.68
N GLU A 83 2.84 -6.44 8.93
CA GLU A 83 2.52 -5.37 7.97
C GLU A 83 2.30 -4.05 8.72
N ILE A 84 2.39 -2.92 8.02
CA ILE A 84 1.80 -1.67 8.53
C ILE A 84 0.28 -1.82 8.54
N PRO A 85 -0.48 -1.08 9.37
CA PRO A 85 -1.93 -1.01 9.22
C PRO A 85 -2.32 -0.64 7.79
N GLU A 86 -3.27 -1.38 7.20
CA GLU A 86 -3.64 -1.19 5.80
C GLU A 86 -5.04 -1.72 5.48
N GLY A 87 -5.67 -1.11 4.48
CA GLY A 87 -6.97 -1.57 4.03
C GLY A 87 -7.41 -0.94 2.72
N GLY A 88 -8.71 -0.95 2.47
CA GLY A 88 -9.27 -0.47 1.21
C GLY A 88 -10.15 0.76 1.37
N ALA A 89 -10.02 1.71 0.44
CA ALA A 89 -10.92 2.86 0.29
C ALA A 89 -11.96 2.56 -0.79
N PRO A 90 -13.23 2.32 -0.43
CA PRO A 90 -14.32 2.14 -1.38
C PRO A 90 -14.55 3.42 -2.22
N LYS A 91 -15.19 3.25 -3.37
CA LYS A 91 -15.59 4.40 -4.19
C LYS A 91 -16.45 5.38 -3.39
N GLY A 92 -16.01 6.64 -3.33
CA GLY A 92 -16.72 7.71 -2.63
C GLY A 92 -16.19 8.00 -1.23
N GLU A 93 -15.37 7.14 -0.66
CA GLU A 93 -14.58 7.45 0.53
C GLU A 93 -13.28 8.15 0.11
N SER A 94 -12.88 9.20 0.85
CA SER A 94 -11.56 9.80 0.62
C SER A 94 -10.48 8.86 1.14
N LEU A 95 -9.31 8.82 0.46
CA LEU A 95 -8.19 7.95 0.87
C LEU A 95 -7.74 8.26 2.31
N LEU A 96 -7.76 9.53 2.71
CA LEU A 96 -7.41 9.91 4.08
C LEU A 96 -8.44 9.41 5.10
N ASN A 97 -9.74 9.47 4.79
CA ASN A 97 -10.76 8.95 5.72
C ASN A 97 -10.65 7.43 5.87
N ALA A 98 -10.40 6.72 4.78
CA ALA A 98 -10.13 5.29 4.83
C ALA A 98 -8.89 5.00 5.71
N ALA A 99 -7.79 5.74 5.54
CA ALA A 99 -6.59 5.56 6.36
C ALA A 99 -6.84 5.84 7.85
N ILE A 100 -7.65 6.85 8.19
CA ILE A 100 -8.05 7.15 9.57
C ILE A 100 -8.86 6.00 10.17
N ARG A 101 -9.83 5.50 9.43
CA ARG A 101 -10.70 4.38 9.83
C ARG A 101 -9.88 3.10 10.05
N GLU A 102 -9.05 2.70 9.08
CA GLU A 102 -8.22 1.48 9.17
C GLU A 102 -7.23 1.56 10.35
N LEU A 103 -6.59 2.71 10.57
CA LEU A 103 -5.71 2.87 11.73
C LEU A 103 -6.45 2.62 13.04
N GLN A 104 -7.65 3.18 13.18
CA GLN A 104 -8.47 3.01 14.37
C GLN A 104 -8.99 1.57 14.52
N GLU A 105 -9.49 0.97 13.44
CA GLU A 105 -10.03 -0.39 13.43
C GLU A 105 -8.95 -1.40 13.82
N GLU A 106 -7.79 -1.38 13.17
CA GLU A 106 -6.74 -2.37 13.37
C GLU A 106 -5.89 -2.16 14.64
N THR A 107 -5.70 -0.91 15.08
CA THR A 107 -4.76 -0.61 16.19
C THR A 107 -5.40 0.12 17.38
N GLY A 108 -6.59 0.68 17.22
CA GLY A 108 -7.21 1.57 18.20
C GLY A 108 -6.53 2.94 18.29
N LEU A 109 -5.63 3.28 17.36
CA LEU A 109 -4.93 4.56 17.38
C LEU A 109 -5.70 5.67 16.67
N GLU A 110 -5.56 6.88 17.18
CA GLU A 110 -5.92 8.13 16.53
C GLU A 110 -4.66 8.97 16.30
N ALA A 111 -4.62 9.72 15.19
CA ALA A 111 -3.50 10.59 14.86
C ALA A 111 -3.96 12.02 14.57
N LYS A 112 -3.13 13.02 14.96
CA LYS A 112 -3.41 14.44 14.77
C LYS A 112 -2.86 14.97 13.45
N HIS A 113 -1.76 14.39 12.96
CA HIS A 113 -1.04 14.86 11.78
C HIS A 113 -0.95 13.74 10.76
N TRP A 114 -1.32 14.07 9.52
CA TRP A 114 -1.36 13.14 8.41
C TRP A 114 -0.63 13.75 7.22
N GLN A 115 0.24 12.97 6.61
CA GLN A 115 0.96 13.36 5.40
C GLN A 115 0.93 12.19 4.42
N THR A 116 0.64 12.47 3.15
CA THR A 116 0.89 11.46 2.09
C THR A 116 2.37 11.12 2.08
N TRP A 117 2.68 9.89 2.43
CA TRP A 117 4.05 9.42 2.55
C TRP A 117 4.56 8.84 1.24
N LEU A 118 3.76 8.02 0.58
CA LEU A 118 4.17 7.30 -0.61
C LEU A 118 2.96 6.92 -1.44
N GLU A 119 3.13 6.91 -2.77
CA GLU A 119 2.17 6.33 -3.72
C GLU A 119 2.85 5.21 -4.49
N LEU A 120 2.16 4.09 -4.68
CA LEU A 120 2.68 2.88 -5.28
C LEU A 120 1.73 2.30 -6.33
N GLN A 121 2.32 1.60 -7.30
CA GLN A 121 1.66 0.60 -8.12
C GLN A 121 2.15 -0.76 -7.64
N THR A 122 1.27 -1.61 -7.11
CA THR A 122 1.66 -2.84 -6.41
C THR A 122 2.15 -3.92 -7.35
N SER A 123 1.41 -4.17 -8.44
CA SER A 123 1.77 -5.19 -9.46
C SER A 123 1.41 -4.70 -10.86
N ASN A 124 2.11 -3.66 -11.33
CA ASN A 124 1.80 -2.86 -12.51
C ASN A 124 1.89 -3.59 -13.87
N SER A 125 2.28 -4.86 -13.88
CA SER A 125 2.30 -5.68 -15.11
C SER A 125 0.98 -6.40 -15.37
N VAL A 126 0.10 -6.53 -14.38
CA VAL A 126 -1.11 -7.35 -14.48
C VAL A 126 -2.31 -6.75 -13.76
N THR A 127 -2.08 -5.79 -12.85
CA THR A 127 -3.15 -5.11 -12.10
C THR A 127 -3.09 -3.60 -12.29
N ASP A 128 -4.23 -2.94 -12.06
CA ASP A 128 -4.34 -1.48 -11.93
C ASP A 128 -4.33 -1.01 -10.46
N GLU A 129 -3.99 -1.91 -9.53
CA GLU A 129 -3.95 -1.60 -8.12
C GLU A 129 -2.95 -0.50 -7.81
N CYS A 130 -3.46 0.55 -7.18
CA CYS A 130 -2.67 1.65 -6.64
C CYS A 130 -2.83 1.69 -5.12
N ALA A 131 -1.76 2.05 -4.44
CA ALA A 131 -1.75 2.23 -2.99
C ALA A 131 -1.25 3.62 -2.62
N THR A 132 -1.88 4.22 -1.62
CA THR A 132 -1.43 5.47 -0.99
C THR A 132 -1.11 5.20 0.47
N ILE A 133 0.13 5.48 0.88
CA ILE A 133 0.57 5.31 2.26
C ILE A 133 0.62 6.67 2.93
N TYR A 134 0.06 6.76 4.12
CA TYR A 134 0.10 7.94 4.96
C TYR A 134 1.06 7.76 6.13
N LEU A 135 1.84 8.78 6.42
CA LEU A 135 2.52 8.95 7.70
C LEU A 135 1.53 9.55 8.68
N ALA A 136 1.41 8.96 9.87
CA ALA A 136 0.52 9.37 10.93
C ALA A 136 1.31 9.68 12.22
N GLU A 137 1.20 10.90 12.72
CA GLU A 137 1.93 11.40 13.88
C GLU A 137 0.99 12.06 14.89
N GLY A 138 1.51 12.34 16.10
CA GLY A 138 0.70 12.90 17.18
C GLY A 138 -0.32 11.90 17.69
N LEU A 139 0.13 10.66 17.88
CA LEU A 139 -0.69 9.49 18.16
C LEU A 139 -1.28 9.53 19.58
N SER A 140 -2.52 9.06 19.71
CA SER A 140 -3.20 8.81 20.98
C SER A 140 -3.95 7.50 20.91
N GLN A 141 -4.11 6.83 22.06
CA GLN A 141 -4.91 5.62 22.16
C GLN A 141 -6.39 6.00 22.21
N GLY A 142 -7.16 5.51 21.27
CA GLY A 142 -8.61 5.53 21.26
C GLY A 142 -9.21 4.15 21.62
N ASP A 143 -10.49 3.99 21.40
CA ASP A 143 -11.16 2.70 21.54
C ASP A 143 -10.87 1.84 20.30
N SER A 144 -10.39 0.62 20.51
CA SER A 144 -10.20 -0.35 19.43
C SER A 144 -11.57 -0.83 18.92
N ALA A 145 -11.78 -0.76 17.61
CA ALA A 145 -12.99 -1.21 16.94
C ALA A 145 -12.70 -2.38 15.98
N LEU A 146 -11.86 -3.33 16.43
CA LEU A 146 -11.52 -4.52 15.64
C LEU A 146 -12.78 -5.17 15.06
N GLU A 147 -12.81 -5.35 13.75
CA GLU A 147 -13.85 -6.16 13.11
C GLU A 147 -13.78 -7.60 13.62
N SER A 148 -14.92 -8.18 13.99
CA SER A 148 -14.99 -9.52 14.57
C SER A 148 -14.55 -10.65 13.64
N SER A 149 -14.29 -10.34 12.38
CA SER A 149 -13.82 -11.25 11.32
C SER A 149 -12.31 -11.29 11.15
N GLU A 150 -11.56 -10.40 11.80
CA GLU A 150 -10.12 -10.24 11.63
C GLU A 150 -9.35 -10.80 12.84
N ASP A 151 -8.43 -11.74 12.56
CA ASP A 151 -7.49 -12.28 13.54
C ASP A 151 -6.21 -11.42 13.52
N ILE A 152 -6.32 -10.18 14.05
CA ILE A 152 -5.24 -9.19 14.04
C ILE A 152 -4.47 -9.22 15.37
N THR A 153 -3.15 -9.32 15.28
CA THR A 153 -2.23 -9.12 16.41
C THR A 153 -1.45 -7.83 16.19
N VAL A 154 -1.52 -6.90 17.15
CA VAL A 154 -0.79 -5.62 17.09
C VAL A 154 0.54 -5.74 17.83
N LYS A 155 1.60 -5.16 17.27
CA LYS A 155 2.93 -5.06 17.87
C LYS A 155 3.42 -3.62 17.85
N TYR A 156 3.77 -3.08 19.03
CA TYR A 156 4.48 -1.81 19.19
C TYR A 156 5.97 -2.07 19.33
N LEU A 157 6.80 -1.39 18.50
CA LEU A 157 8.25 -1.60 18.47
C LEU A 157 8.98 -0.36 17.90
N PRO A 158 10.29 -0.20 18.20
CA PRO A 158 11.09 0.84 17.56
C PRO A 158 11.08 0.72 16.04
N ILE A 159 10.98 1.84 15.31
CA ILE A 159 10.98 1.85 13.82
C ILE A 159 12.25 1.20 13.25
N LYS A 160 13.38 1.36 13.93
CA LYS A 160 14.64 0.70 13.58
C LYS A 160 14.51 -0.83 13.54
N GLU A 161 13.77 -1.40 14.49
CA GLU A 161 13.53 -2.85 14.54
C GLU A 161 12.57 -3.28 13.43
N ALA A 162 11.52 -2.50 13.12
CA ALA A 162 10.64 -2.78 11.99
C ALA A 162 11.42 -2.81 10.66
N VAL A 163 12.35 -1.89 10.45
CA VAL A 163 13.26 -1.89 9.29
C VAL A 163 14.19 -3.11 9.32
N ALA A 164 14.68 -3.51 10.49
CA ALA A 164 15.48 -4.74 10.61
C ALA A 164 14.67 -6.00 10.27
N MET A 165 13.37 -6.05 10.62
CA MET A 165 12.45 -7.13 10.22
C MET A 165 12.29 -7.22 8.71
N VAL A 166 12.23 -6.08 7.97
CA VAL A 166 12.27 -6.07 6.50
C VAL A 166 13.56 -6.74 5.99
N ASN A 167 14.71 -6.33 6.52
CA ASN A 167 16.02 -6.87 6.10
C ASN A 167 16.18 -8.37 6.38
N ARG A 168 15.48 -8.91 7.39
CA ARG A 168 15.47 -10.34 7.71
C ARG A 168 14.41 -11.14 6.95
N GLY A 169 13.54 -10.47 6.17
CA GLY A 169 12.44 -11.10 5.45
C GLY A 169 11.24 -11.50 6.33
N GLU A 170 11.12 -10.92 7.51
CA GLU A 170 9.96 -11.10 8.39
C GLU A 170 8.77 -10.20 7.99
N ILE A 171 9.05 -9.09 7.30
CA ILE A 171 8.09 -8.22 6.65
C ILE A 171 8.35 -8.33 5.15
N VAL A 172 7.36 -8.80 4.39
CA VAL A 172 7.46 -9.07 2.95
C VAL A 172 6.38 -8.36 2.13
N ASP A 173 5.38 -7.78 2.79
CA ASP A 173 4.37 -6.98 2.13
C ASP A 173 4.98 -5.75 1.45
N ALA A 174 4.58 -5.49 0.19
CA ALA A 174 5.19 -4.46 -0.64
C ALA A 174 5.00 -3.04 -0.08
N MET A 175 3.81 -2.74 0.45
CA MET A 175 3.49 -1.43 1.01
C MET A 175 4.31 -1.17 2.27
N SER A 176 4.35 -2.15 3.17
CA SER A 176 5.13 -2.11 4.41
C SER A 176 6.62 -1.97 4.15
N VAL A 177 7.17 -2.79 3.24
CA VAL A 177 8.59 -2.72 2.85
C VAL A 177 8.94 -1.34 2.30
N ALA A 178 8.13 -0.81 1.37
CA ALA A 178 8.39 0.49 0.76
C ALA A 178 8.30 1.63 1.79
N ALA A 179 7.30 1.61 2.67
CA ALA A 179 7.10 2.63 3.71
C ALA A 179 8.25 2.67 4.70
N LEU A 180 8.64 1.49 5.23
CA LEU A 180 9.69 1.34 6.24
C LEU A 180 11.08 1.68 5.68
N LEU A 181 11.41 1.23 4.47
CA LEU A 181 12.69 1.58 3.83
C LEU A 181 12.78 3.06 3.48
N LYS A 182 11.67 3.70 3.08
CA LYS A 182 11.65 5.15 2.86
C LYS A 182 11.95 5.93 4.14
N VAL A 183 11.41 5.50 5.29
CA VAL A 183 11.74 6.10 6.59
C VAL A 183 13.22 5.98 6.91
N ALA A 184 13.81 4.79 6.72
CA ALA A 184 15.23 4.56 6.96
C ALA A 184 16.13 5.45 6.08
N CYS A 185 15.68 5.83 4.88
CA CYS A 185 16.39 6.72 3.97
C CYS A 185 16.07 8.21 4.18
N SER A 186 15.06 8.54 4.98
CA SER A 186 14.61 9.91 5.20
C SER A 186 15.48 10.64 6.21
N LYS A 187 15.84 11.91 5.90
CA LYS A 187 16.61 12.74 6.83
C LYS A 187 15.82 13.10 8.09
N GLU A 188 14.51 13.19 7.97
CA GLU A 188 13.58 13.56 9.03
C GLU A 188 13.61 12.57 10.21
N PHE A 189 13.80 11.29 9.92
CA PHE A 189 13.80 10.21 10.91
C PHE A 189 15.18 9.66 11.27
N ARG A 190 16.26 10.29 10.76
CA ARG A 190 17.64 9.82 10.94
C ARG A 190 18.01 9.56 12.40
N GLN A 191 17.54 10.40 13.30
CA GLN A 191 17.81 10.30 14.74
C GLN A 191 17.35 8.99 15.38
N PHE A 192 16.39 8.29 14.76
CA PHE A 192 15.88 7.02 15.27
C PHE A 192 16.70 5.81 14.80
N PHE A 193 17.69 6.02 13.94
CA PHE A 193 18.56 4.99 13.39
C PHE A 193 20.00 5.09 13.90
N GLU A 194 20.37 6.20 14.51
CA GLU A 194 21.65 6.40 15.21
C GLU A 194 21.60 5.75 16.61
#